data_f58c4565b6928db4af2c9666a3f32006
#
_entry.id   f58c4565b6928db4af2c9666a3f32006
#
_cell.length_a   1.000
_cell.length_b   1.000
_cell.length_c   1.000
_cell.angle_alpha   90.00
_cell.angle_beta   90.00
_cell.angle_gamma   90.00
#
_symmetry.space_group_name_H-M   'P 1'
#
loop_
_entity.id
_entity.type
_entity.pdbx_description
1 polymer ?
#
loop_
_entity_poly.entity_id
_entity_poly.type
_entity_poly.pdbx_seq_one_letter_code
_entity_poly.pdbx_strand_id
1 'polypeptide(L)'
;MTIKEKQQEIIDEFAFLEDWEQKYEYIIDLGKELRGLPEDKKSEENLIKGCQSKVWIDAEFRDGKLFFNADSDGILPKGIVSLLVSIYSGHSTQEILDSDFDFISEIGLQEFLSPSRANGLMAMTKQIKFYAVAYQLKA
;
A
#
# COMPACT_ATOMS: atom_id res chain seq x y z
N MET A 1 -4.47 3.30 16.29
CA MET A 1 -4.74 4.35 15.29
C MET A 1 -5.67 3.81 14.23
N THR A 2 -6.71 4.57 13.86
CA THR A 2 -7.63 4.16 12.82
C THR A 2 -7.01 4.36 11.44
N ILE A 3 -7.62 3.74 10.42
CA ILE A 3 -7.19 3.93 9.03
C ILE A 3 -7.25 5.43 8.68
N LYS A 4 -8.34 6.09 9.04
CA LYS A 4 -8.54 7.51 8.72
C LYS A 4 -7.49 8.40 9.42
N GLU A 5 -7.18 8.09 10.67
CA GLU A 5 -6.13 8.81 11.40
C GLU A 5 -4.77 8.65 10.74
N LYS A 6 -4.44 7.45 10.29
CA LYS A 6 -3.17 7.20 9.61
C LYS A 6 -3.13 7.89 8.24
N GLN A 7 -4.24 7.88 7.50
CA GLN A 7 -4.34 8.63 6.26
C GLN A 7 -4.09 10.11 6.48
N GLN A 8 -4.69 10.68 7.53
CA GLN A 8 -4.51 12.10 7.84
C GLN A 8 -3.07 12.41 8.24
N GLU A 9 -2.43 11.51 8.98
CA GLU A 9 -1.01 11.66 9.32
C GLU A 9 -0.14 11.75 8.07
N ILE A 10 -0.42 10.89 7.08
CA ILE A 10 0.31 10.89 5.81
C ILE A 10 0.05 12.19 5.04
N ILE A 11 -1.19 12.64 4.98
CA ILE A 11 -1.55 13.91 4.33
C ILE A 11 -0.76 15.05 4.96
N ASP A 12 -0.73 15.10 6.29
CA ASP A 12 -0.04 16.14 7.03
C ASP A 12 1.47 16.11 6.77
N GLU A 13 2.06 14.92 6.74
CA GLU A 13 3.49 14.77 6.46
C GLU A 13 3.84 15.23 5.05
N PHE A 14 3.02 14.87 4.05
CA PHE A 14 3.25 15.34 2.68
C PHE A 14 3.10 16.85 2.56
N ALA A 15 2.24 17.46 3.36
CA ALA A 15 2.06 18.91 3.36
C ALA A 15 3.31 19.67 3.82
N PHE A 16 4.14 19.05 4.67
CA PHE A 16 5.39 19.63 5.13
C PHE A 16 6.53 19.51 4.12
N LEU A 17 6.41 18.62 3.14
CA LEU A 17 7.45 18.44 2.14
C LEU A 17 7.27 19.48 1.04
N GLU A 18 8.35 20.23 0.75
CA GLU A 18 8.25 21.41 -0.12
C GLU A 18 8.18 21.09 -1.61
N ASP A 19 8.86 20.04 -2.05
CA ASP A 19 8.90 19.68 -3.46
C ASP A 19 8.84 18.16 -3.65
N TRP A 20 8.76 17.74 -4.90
CA TRP A 20 8.63 16.32 -5.22
C TRP A 20 9.91 15.54 -4.97
N GLU A 21 11.06 16.19 -5.00
CA GLU A 21 12.32 15.54 -4.65
C GLU A 21 12.29 15.06 -3.20
N GLN A 22 11.85 15.92 -2.29
CA GLN A 22 11.68 15.56 -0.87
C GLN A 22 10.61 14.48 -0.69
N LYS A 23 9.53 14.56 -1.43
CA LYS A 23 8.45 13.55 -1.38
C LYS A 23 8.94 12.20 -1.88
N TYR A 24 9.75 12.17 -2.92
CA TYR A 24 10.39 10.95 -3.41
C TYR A 24 11.27 10.32 -2.35
N GLU A 25 12.13 11.11 -1.72
CA GLU A 25 13.01 10.62 -0.66
C GLU A 25 12.22 10.02 0.49
N TYR A 26 11.13 10.67 0.87
CA TYR A 26 10.23 10.19 1.90
C TYR A 26 9.65 8.82 1.53
N ILE A 27 9.14 8.68 0.31
CA ILE A 27 8.56 7.43 -0.17
C ILE A 27 9.62 6.32 -0.21
N ILE A 28 10.80 6.62 -0.72
CA ILE A 28 11.90 5.65 -0.81
C ILE A 28 12.30 5.16 0.58
N ASP A 29 12.36 6.08 1.55
CA ASP A 29 12.70 5.74 2.93
C ASP A 29 11.65 4.82 3.56
N LEU A 30 10.36 5.02 3.25
CA LEU A 30 9.31 4.12 3.71
C LEU A 30 9.55 2.70 3.20
N GLY A 31 10.00 2.56 1.96
CA GLY A 31 10.29 1.24 1.38
C GLY A 31 11.40 0.51 2.12
N LYS A 32 12.35 1.23 2.66
CA LYS A 32 13.45 0.62 3.42
C LYS A 32 12.98 0.00 4.73
N GLU A 33 11.82 0.41 5.23
CA GLU A 33 11.24 -0.13 6.46
C GLU A 33 10.53 -1.46 6.25
N LEU A 34 10.20 -1.82 5.00
CA LEU A 34 9.59 -3.11 4.71
C LEU A 34 10.60 -4.22 4.95
N ARG A 35 10.15 -5.26 5.64
CA ARG A 35 10.96 -6.46 5.88
C ARG A 35 11.14 -7.30 4.62
N GLY A 36 10.32 -7.06 3.59
CA GLY A 36 10.27 -7.88 2.41
C GLY A 36 9.49 -9.16 2.64
N LEU A 37 9.49 -10.03 1.65
CA LEU A 37 8.78 -11.30 1.71
C LEU A 37 9.76 -12.44 1.43
N PRO A 38 9.60 -13.60 2.11
CA PRO A 38 10.34 -14.78 1.75
C PRO A 38 9.93 -15.26 0.35
N GLU A 39 10.79 -16.00 -0.31
CA GLU A 39 10.58 -16.42 -1.71
C GLU A 39 9.27 -17.18 -1.91
N ASP A 40 8.86 -18.00 -0.94
CA ASP A 40 7.61 -18.75 -1.05
C ASP A 40 6.36 -17.86 -1.03
N LYS A 41 6.48 -16.61 -0.55
CA LYS A 41 5.39 -15.63 -0.54
C LYS A 41 5.42 -14.72 -1.77
N LYS A 42 6.48 -14.76 -2.57
CA LYS A 42 6.57 -14.05 -3.84
C LYS A 42 5.95 -14.89 -4.94
N SER A 43 4.67 -15.21 -4.76
CA SER A 43 3.91 -16.11 -5.64
C SER A 43 3.08 -15.32 -6.64
N GLU A 44 2.53 -16.03 -7.63
CA GLU A 44 1.60 -15.44 -8.60
C GLU A 44 0.36 -14.86 -7.92
N GLU A 45 -0.12 -15.49 -6.85
CA GLU A 45 -1.30 -15.02 -6.12
C GLU A 45 -1.06 -13.65 -5.49
N ASN A 46 0.14 -13.42 -5.01
CA ASN A 46 0.51 -12.17 -4.33
C ASN A 46 1.04 -11.12 -5.29
N LEU A 47 1.33 -11.49 -6.52
CA LEU A 47 1.88 -10.58 -7.52
C LEU A 47 0.81 -9.60 -8.02
N ILE A 48 1.15 -8.32 -7.97
CA ILE A 48 0.26 -7.26 -8.47
C ILE A 48 0.40 -7.17 -9.97
N LYS A 49 -0.69 -7.35 -10.69
CA LYS A 49 -0.69 -7.24 -12.16
C LYS A 49 -0.75 -5.77 -12.56
N GLY A 50 -0.09 -5.44 -13.66
CA GLY A 50 -0.12 -4.09 -14.22
C GLY A 50 0.97 -3.15 -13.76
N CYS A 51 1.92 -3.64 -12.96
CA CYS A 51 3.10 -2.86 -12.57
C CYS A 51 4.29 -3.18 -13.49
N GLN A 52 5.10 -2.17 -13.78
CA GLN A 52 6.37 -2.37 -14.49
C GLN A 52 7.36 -3.18 -13.66
N SER A 53 7.51 -2.79 -12.40
CA SER A 53 8.30 -3.55 -11.43
C SER A 53 7.43 -4.63 -10.82
N LYS A 54 8.05 -5.71 -10.36
CA LYS A 54 7.32 -6.73 -9.62
C LYS A 54 7.01 -6.22 -8.23
N VAL A 55 5.74 -6.31 -7.84
CA VAL A 55 5.27 -5.94 -6.51
C VAL A 55 4.41 -7.09 -6.02
N TRP A 56 4.63 -7.52 -4.79
CA TRP A 56 3.84 -8.57 -4.14
C TRP A 56 3.24 -8.03 -2.86
N ILE A 57 1.98 -8.39 -2.59
CA ILE A 57 1.32 -8.12 -1.31
C ILE A 57 0.80 -9.44 -0.78
N ASP A 58 1.21 -9.80 0.42
CA ASP A 58 0.71 -10.98 1.13
C ASP A 58 -0.21 -10.52 2.26
N ALA A 59 -1.23 -11.30 2.55
CA ALA A 59 -2.18 -11.00 3.62
C ALA A 59 -2.26 -12.18 4.57
N GLU A 60 -2.26 -11.89 5.87
CA GLU A 60 -2.41 -12.88 6.92
C GLU A 60 -3.56 -12.44 7.82
N PHE A 61 -4.51 -13.36 8.06
CA PHE A 61 -5.67 -13.07 8.91
C PHE A 61 -5.44 -13.67 10.28
N ARG A 62 -5.37 -12.80 11.30
CA ARG A 62 -5.16 -13.21 12.70
C ARG A 62 -6.02 -12.35 13.61
N ASP A 63 -6.68 -12.99 14.55
CA ASP A 63 -7.45 -12.30 15.61
C ASP A 63 -8.47 -11.28 15.05
N GLY A 64 -9.11 -11.65 13.93
CA GLY A 64 -10.12 -10.80 13.29
C GLY A 64 -9.57 -9.63 12.49
N LYS A 65 -8.25 -9.58 12.29
CA LYS A 65 -7.59 -8.49 11.57
C LYS A 65 -6.73 -9.02 10.44
N LEU A 66 -6.61 -8.21 9.39
CA LEU A 66 -5.70 -8.48 8.28
C LEU A 66 -4.39 -7.76 8.50
N PHE A 67 -3.30 -8.52 8.36
CA PHE A 67 -1.96 -7.99 8.40
C PHE A 67 -1.35 -8.15 7.01
N PHE A 68 -0.91 -7.05 6.43
CA PHE A 68 -0.31 -7.06 5.11
C PHE A 68 1.20 -6.96 5.22
N ASN A 69 1.90 -7.68 4.37
CA ASN A 69 3.32 -7.51 4.16
C ASN A 69 3.54 -7.45 2.65
N ALA A 70 4.65 -6.89 2.22
CA ALA A 70 4.85 -6.66 0.81
C ALA A 70 6.34 -6.63 0.47
N ASP A 71 6.62 -6.72 -0.83
CA ASP A 71 7.96 -6.55 -1.35
C ASP A 71 7.89 -6.08 -2.80
N SER A 72 8.99 -5.58 -3.31
CA SER A 72 9.10 -5.17 -4.70
C SER A 72 10.57 -5.21 -5.13
N ASP A 73 10.79 -5.41 -6.41
CA ASP A 73 12.13 -5.31 -7.00
C ASP A 73 12.46 -3.89 -7.45
N GLY A 74 11.50 -2.95 -7.35
CA GLY A 74 11.69 -1.54 -7.67
C GLY A 74 11.73 -0.68 -6.41
N ILE A 75 12.60 0.31 -6.39
CA ILE A 75 12.80 1.16 -5.22
C ILE A 75 11.58 2.02 -4.92
N LEU A 76 11.05 2.71 -5.92
CA LEU A 76 9.89 3.57 -5.74
C LEU A 76 8.60 2.77 -5.49
N PRO A 77 8.31 1.72 -6.28
CA PRO A 77 7.15 0.88 -5.98
C PRO A 77 7.20 0.26 -4.59
N LYS A 78 8.38 -0.10 -4.09
CA LYS A 78 8.54 -0.64 -2.74
C LYS A 78 8.10 0.41 -1.70
N GLY A 79 8.47 1.66 -1.90
CA GLY A 79 8.05 2.76 -1.02
C GLY A 79 6.54 2.98 -1.07
N ILE A 80 5.96 2.94 -2.25
CA ILE A 80 4.51 3.13 -2.43
C ILE A 80 3.73 2.01 -1.73
N VAL A 81 4.13 0.76 -1.93
CA VAL A 81 3.43 -0.36 -1.29
C VAL A 81 3.63 -0.33 0.23
N SER A 82 4.80 0.13 0.70
CA SER A 82 5.06 0.32 2.12
C SER A 82 4.10 1.33 2.73
N LEU A 83 3.84 2.42 2.02
CA LEU A 83 2.87 3.43 2.44
C LEU A 83 1.49 2.81 2.65
N LEU A 84 1.02 2.04 1.68
CA LEU A 84 -0.28 1.38 1.76
C LEU A 84 -0.33 0.38 2.90
N VAL A 85 0.70 -0.44 3.05
CA VAL A 85 0.78 -1.42 4.14
C VAL A 85 0.70 -0.71 5.50
N SER A 86 1.38 0.41 5.65
CA SER A 86 1.39 1.15 6.93
C SER A 86 0.00 1.66 7.32
N ILE A 87 -0.85 1.92 6.35
CA ILE A 87 -2.20 2.46 6.60
C ILE A 87 -3.20 1.33 6.89
N TYR A 88 -3.18 0.27 6.06
CA TYR A 88 -4.26 -0.72 6.05
C TYR A 88 -3.96 -1.99 6.83
N SER A 89 -2.71 -2.27 7.16
CA SER A 89 -2.34 -3.45 7.93
C SER A 89 -2.79 -3.32 9.39
N GLY A 90 -3.26 -4.42 9.97
CA GLY A 90 -3.65 -4.45 11.38
C GLY A 90 -5.07 -4.00 11.66
N HIS A 91 -5.93 -4.00 10.66
CA HIS A 91 -7.33 -3.61 10.79
C HIS A 91 -8.26 -4.75 10.40
N SER A 92 -9.51 -4.70 10.85
CA SER A 92 -10.50 -5.70 10.49
C SER A 92 -10.86 -5.58 9.00
N THR A 93 -11.40 -6.67 8.44
CA THR A 93 -11.87 -6.65 7.06
C THR A 93 -12.91 -5.56 6.84
N GLN A 94 -13.81 -5.37 7.81
CA GLN A 94 -14.87 -4.37 7.70
C GLN A 94 -14.29 -2.95 7.70
N GLU A 95 -13.31 -2.67 8.55
CA GLU A 95 -12.66 -1.36 8.59
C GLU A 95 -12.00 -1.04 7.25
N ILE A 96 -11.34 -2.03 6.64
CA ILE A 96 -10.70 -1.86 5.33
C ILE A 96 -11.74 -1.62 4.25
N LEU A 97 -12.83 -2.40 4.25
CA LEU A 97 -13.90 -2.26 3.26
C LEU A 97 -14.64 -0.93 3.38
N ASP A 98 -14.77 -0.41 4.58
CA ASP A 98 -15.43 0.88 4.83
C ASP A 98 -14.52 2.08 4.51
N SER A 99 -13.22 1.85 4.35
CA SER A 99 -12.26 2.91 4.06
C SER A 99 -12.20 3.20 2.56
N ASP A 100 -11.61 4.34 2.23
CA ASP A 100 -11.37 4.73 0.84
C ASP A 100 -9.87 4.98 0.62
N PHE A 101 -9.52 5.33 -0.63
CA PHE A 101 -8.17 5.66 -1.02
C PHE A 101 -8.06 7.12 -1.51
N ASP A 102 -8.98 7.98 -1.10
CA ASP A 102 -9.03 9.37 -1.53
C ASP A 102 -7.80 10.17 -1.12
N PHE A 103 -7.13 9.76 -0.04
CA PHE A 103 -5.90 10.41 0.41
C PHE A 103 -4.83 10.44 -0.67
N ILE A 104 -4.83 9.47 -1.59
CA ILE A 104 -3.88 9.40 -2.71
C ILE A 104 -4.02 10.64 -3.59
N SER A 105 -5.26 11.02 -3.91
CA SER A 105 -5.53 12.25 -4.66
C SER A 105 -5.17 13.49 -3.86
N GLU A 106 -5.46 13.48 -2.56
CA GLU A 106 -5.19 14.62 -1.69
C GLU A 106 -3.70 14.93 -1.58
N ILE A 107 -2.85 13.91 -1.59
CA ILE A 107 -1.40 14.12 -1.58
C ILE A 107 -0.82 14.33 -2.98
N GLY A 108 -1.63 14.20 -4.02
CA GLY A 108 -1.22 14.43 -5.41
C GLY A 108 -0.35 13.34 -6.00
N LEU A 109 -0.36 12.16 -5.40
CA LEU A 109 0.54 11.08 -5.80
C LEU A 109 0.27 10.59 -7.23
N GLN A 110 -0.98 10.48 -7.63
CA GLN A 110 -1.36 10.02 -8.96
C GLN A 110 -0.86 10.93 -10.07
N GLU A 111 -0.93 12.24 -9.85
CA GLU A 111 -0.51 13.22 -10.83
C GLU A 111 0.98 13.22 -11.04
N PHE A 112 1.70 12.84 -10.02
CA PHE A 112 3.15 12.85 -10.01
C PHE A 112 3.77 11.60 -10.64
N LEU A 113 3.09 10.46 -10.52
CA LEU A 113 3.59 9.20 -11.04
C LEU A 113 3.40 9.11 -12.57
N SER A 114 4.30 8.38 -13.25
CA SER A 114 4.08 8.03 -14.65
C SER A 114 2.78 7.22 -14.78
N PRO A 115 2.17 7.15 -15.97
CA PRO A 115 0.96 6.36 -16.16
C PRO A 115 1.11 4.90 -15.72
N SER A 116 2.25 4.26 -16.02
CA SER A 116 2.53 2.88 -15.56
C SER A 116 2.52 2.76 -14.06
N ARG A 117 3.17 3.68 -13.36
CA ARG A 117 3.25 3.64 -11.90
C ARG A 117 1.91 3.97 -11.26
N ALA A 118 1.14 4.90 -11.86
CA ALA A 118 -0.19 5.21 -11.38
C ALA A 118 -1.12 4.00 -11.52
N ASN A 119 -1.01 3.26 -12.62
CA ASN A 119 -1.76 2.02 -12.82
C ASN A 119 -1.37 0.96 -11.80
N GLY A 120 -0.08 0.85 -11.50
CA GLY A 120 0.42 -0.06 -10.48
C GLY A 120 -0.13 0.26 -9.09
N LEU A 121 -0.16 1.55 -8.75
CA LEU A 121 -0.74 2.01 -7.48
C LEU A 121 -2.21 1.63 -7.38
N MET A 122 -2.99 1.84 -8.44
CA MET A 122 -4.40 1.45 -8.46
C MET A 122 -4.57 -0.05 -8.31
N ALA A 123 -3.69 -0.84 -8.94
CA ALA A 123 -3.71 -2.30 -8.80
C ALA A 123 -3.42 -2.74 -7.36
N MET A 124 -2.50 -2.06 -6.68
CA MET A 124 -2.21 -2.33 -5.26
C MET A 124 -3.43 -2.07 -4.38
N THR A 125 -4.14 -0.97 -4.61
CA THR A 125 -5.35 -0.66 -3.82
C THR A 125 -6.43 -1.70 -4.05
N LYS A 126 -6.60 -2.15 -5.28
CA LYS A 126 -7.56 -3.21 -5.61
C LYS A 126 -7.21 -4.51 -4.92
N GLN A 127 -5.94 -4.86 -4.85
CA GLN A 127 -5.49 -6.10 -4.21
C GLN A 127 -5.79 -6.07 -2.71
N ILE A 128 -5.56 -4.93 -2.05
CA ILE A 128 -5.89 -4.77 -0.64
C ILE A 128 -7.38 -4.97 -0.39
N LYS A 129 -8.24 -4.35 -1.20
CA LYS A 129 -9.69 -4.53 -1.11
C LYS A 129 -10.09 -5.98 -1.41
N PHE A 130 -9.45 -6.58 -2.40
CA PHE A 130 -9.70 -7.98 -2.75
C PHE A 130 -9.46 -8.91 -1.57
N TYR A 131 -8.34 -8.75 -0.88
CA TYR A 131 -8.05 -9.56 0.31
C TYR A 131 -9.08 -9.33 1.40
N ALA A 132 -9.51 -8.08 1.61
CA ALA A 132 -10.53 -7.78 2.62
C ALA A 132 -11.85 -8.48 2.30
N VAL A 133 -12.28 -8.47 1.05
CA VAL A 133 -13.49 -9.19 0.61
C VAL A 133 -13.33 -10.69 0.81
N ALA A 134 -12.20 -11.25 0.35
CA ALA A 134 -11.96 -12.69 0.42
C ALA A 134 -11.98 -13.20 1.85
N TYR A 135 -11.33 -12.50 2.77
CA TYR A 135 -11.30 -12.92 4.18
C TYR A 135 -12.63 -12.63 4.90
N GLN A 136 -13.34 -11.60 4.50
CA GLN A 136 -14.68 -11.31 5.02
C GLN A 136 -15.62 -12.47 4.74
N LEU A 137 -15.56 -13.05 3.53
CA LEU A 137 -16.40 -14.18 3.15
C LEU A 137 -16.04 -15.47 3.88
N LYS A 138 -14.81 -15.62 4.33
CA LYS A 138 -14.35 -16.79 5.06
C LYS A 138 -14.64 -16.72 6.57
N ALA A 139 -14.87 -15.54 7.06
CA ALA A 139 -15.07 -15.29 8.49
C ALA A 139 -16.42 -15.76 9.01
#